data_c180655f2638599e93b00f3bc8dca1f3
#
_entry.id   c180655f2638599e93b00f3bc8dca1f3
#
_cell.length_a   1.000
_cell.length_b   1.000
_cell.length_c   1.000
_cell.angle_alpha   90.00
_cell.angle_beta   90.00
_cell.angle_gamma   90.00
#
_symmetry.space_group_name_H-M   'P 1'
#
loop_
_entity.id
_entity.type
_entity.pdbx_description
1 polymer ?
#
loop_
_entity_poly.entity_id
_entity_poly.type
_entity_poly.pdbx_seq_one_letter_code
_entity_poly.pdbx_strand_id
1 'polypeptide(L)'
;METKNIRYIADAWKEYKQHFVKQSSMAAYLLLLNKHILPEFGNCTELPEHEVQSFVLRKIKGGISAKTVKDILIVLKMIVHYGAKNGWINNYSWDIKYPANEQKKELDVMSTDNFKQVLAYLQKNFTFQGLGIIITMNTGMRIGEICGLQWGDIDMDTNCISVQRTVERIYVMEGDKKYTKLVVNTPKTQNSCRQIPMSKDLLALVKPLMKVVNKSYYVLSNSDKPIEPRTYRNYYKDLLAQLGIPDLKFHGLRHSFATKCIEAGCDYKTVSVLLGHANISTTLNLYVHPNADQKKRCIDKMLKSLGK
;
A
#
# COMPACT_ATOMS: atom_id res chain seq x y z
N MET A 1 -36.55 24.32 -1.63
CA MET A 1 -35.10 24.06 -1.83
C MET A 1 -34.91 23.64 -3.27
N GLU A 2 -33.92 24.19 -3.95
CA GLU A 2 -33.65 23.84 -5.36
C GLU A 2 -32.82 22.57 -5.41
N THR A 3 -33.44 21.48 -5.89
CA THR A 3 -32.76 20.18 -6.07
C THR A 3 -31.67 20.30 -7.15
N LYS A 4 -30.47 19.81 -6.85
CA LYS A 4 -29.33 19.82 -7.79
C LYS A 4 -28.97 18.38 -8.21
N ASN A 5 -28.46 18.23 -9.42
CA ASN A 5 -27.99 16.94 -9.90
C ASN A 5 -26.62 16.56 -9.28
N ILE A 6 -26.25 15.29 -9.38
CA ILE A 6 -25.00 14.75 -8.81
C ILE A 6 -23.76 15.44 -9.39
N ARG A 7 -23.78 15.86 -10.65
CA ARG A 7 -22.63 16.56 -11.26
C ARG A 7 -22.37 17.89 -10.56
N TYR A 8 -23.38 18.71 -10.37
CA TYR A 8 -23.25 19.98 -9.64
C TYR A 8 -22.74 19.76 -8.21
N ILE A 9 -23.36 18.78 -7.51
CA ILE A 9 -22.97 18.45 -6.13
C ILE A 9 -21.51 17.96 -6.07
N ALA A 10 -21.10 17.14 -7.04
CA ALA A 10 -19.75 16.60 -7.10
C ALA A 10 -18.70 17.69 -7.36
N ASP A 11 -18.99 18.67 -8.22
CA ASP A 11 -18.09 19.80 -8.46
C ASP A 11 -17.92 20.66 -7.20
N ALA A 12 -18.99 21.00 -6.52
CA ALA A 12 -18.95 21.74 -5.25
C ALA A 12 -18.24 20.93 -4.14
N TRP A 13 -18.54 19.62 -4.06
CA TRP A 13 -17.87 18.71 -3.12
C TRP A 13 -16.36 18.61 -3.38
N LYS A 14 -15.94 18.57 -4.63
CA LYS A 14 -14.52 18.52 -5.03
C LYS A 14 -13.77 19.75 -4.52
N GLU A 15 -14.31 20.98 -4.77
CA GLU A 15 -13.74 22.22 -4.29
C GLU A 15 -13.62 22.25 -2.76
N TYR A 16 -14.63 21.79 -2.05
CA TYR A 16 -14.61 21.68 -0.59
C TYR A 16 -13.59 20.62 -0.13
N LYS A 17 -13.64 19.40 -0.70
CA LYS A 17 -12.92 18.23 -0.18
C LYS A 17 -11.41 18.32 -0.35
N GLN A 18 -10.91 18.97 -1.41
CA GLN A 18 -9.48 19.09 -1.68
C GLN A 18 -8.67 19.74 -0.55
N HIS A 19 -9.31 20.61 0.27
CA HIS A 19 -8.68 21.26 1.40
C HIS A 19 -8.44 20.33 2.61
N PHE A 20 -9.13 19.17 2.67
CA PHE A 20 -9.13 18.28 3.83
C PHE A 20 -8.48 16.93 3.58
N VAL A 21 -8.00 16.66 2.37
CA VAL A 21 -7.39 15.37 2.03
C VAL A 21 -6.08 15.55 1.28
N LYS A 22 -5.19 14.55 1.39
CA LYS A 22 -3.94 14.55 0.61
C LYS A 22 -4.23 14.50 -0.89
N GLN A 23 -3.38 15.11 -1.69
CA GLN A 23 -3.49 15.15 -3.15
C GLN A 23 -3.65 13.75 -3.77
N SER A 24 -2.94 12.74 -3.25
CA SER A 24 -3.08 11.35 -3.71
C SER A 24 -4.46 10.75 -3.42
N SER A 25 -5.10 11.11 -2.30
CA SER A 25 -6.46 10.66 -1.99
C SER A 25 -7.48 11.36 -2.89
N MET A 26 -7.31 12.65 -3.10
CA MET A 26 -8.19 13.41 -4.02
C MET A 26 -8.08 12.88 -5.45
N ALA A 27 -6.86 12.56 -5.90
CA ALA A 27 -6.62 11.94 -7.21
C ALA A 27 -7.37 10.60 -7.37
N ALA A 28 -7.38 9.76 -6.34
CA ALA A 28 -8.13 8.51 -6.34
C ALA A 28 -9.64 8.74 -6.39
N TYR A 29 -10.16 9.70 -5.63
CA TYR A 29 -11.58 10.05 -5.65
C TYR A 29 -12.02 10.58 -7.02
N LEU A 30 -11.23 11.46 -7.63
CA LEU A 30 -11.50 12.00 -8.97
C LEU A 30 -11.50 10.92 -10.04
N LEU A 31 -10.60 9.94 -9.94
CA LEU A 31 -10.58 8.81 -10.86
C LEU A 31 -11.88 7.99 -10.78
N LEU A 32 -12.35 7.66 -9.57
CA LEU A 32 -13.60 6.93 -9.37
C LEU A 32 -14.81 7.76 -9.77
N LEU A 33 -14.82 9.04 -9.44
CA LEU A 33 -15.87 9.99 -9.80
C LEU A 33 -16.05 10.07 -11.32
N ASN A 34 -14.97 10.38 -12.04
CA ASN A 34 -15.05 10.62 -13.48
C ASN A 34 -15.27 9.34 -14.30
N LYS A 35 -14.69 8.21 -13.85
CA LYS A 35 -14.78 6.94 -14.59
C LYS A 35 -16.07 6.18 -14.33
N HIS A 36 -16.67 6.32 -13.14
CA HIS A 36 -17.75 5.44 -12.72
C HIS A 36 -19.02 6.17 -12.25
N ILE A 37 -18.87 7.28 -11.52
CA ILE A 37 -20.02 7.95 -10.89
C ILE A 37 -20.70 8.91 -11.86
N LEU A 38 -19.96 9.87 -12.42
CA LEU A 38 -20.53 10.89 -13.32
C LEU A 38 -21.15 10.32 -14.60
N PRO A 39 -20.57 9.28 -15.26
CA PRO A 39 -21.21 8.68 -16.43
C PRO A 39 -22.56 8.03 -16.12
N GLU A 40 -22.76 7.54 -14.91
CA GLU A 40 -23.98 6.83 -14.51
C GLU A 40 -25.00 7.76 -13.85
N PHE A 41 -24.55 8.54 -12.87
CA PHE A 41 -25.42 9.31 -11.98
C PHE A 41 -25.31 10.83 -12.16
N GLY A 42 -24.44 11.31 -13.05
CA GLY A 42 -24.13 12.75 -13.13
C GLY A 42 -25.36 13.65 -13.32
N ASN A 43 -26.36 13.20 -14.05
CA ASN A 43 -27.59 13.95 -14.33
C ASN A 43 -28.73 13.62 -13.34
N CYS A 44 -28.55 12.66 -12.44
CA CYS A 44 -29.58 12.26 -11.49
C CYS A 44 -29.72 13.31 -10.39
N THR A 45 -30.96 13.61 -10.03
CA THR A 45 -31.35 14.47 -8.90
C THR A 45 -31.82 13.64 -7.70
N GLU A 46 -32.03 12.34 -7.92
CA GLU A 46 -32.39 11.35 -6.91
C GLU A 46 -31.59 10.09 -7.11
N LEU A 47 -31.37 9.34 -6.02
CA LEU A 47 -30.61 8.10 -6.03
C LEU A 47 -31.31 7.03 -5.18
N PRO A 48 -32.43 6.48 -5.66
CA PRO A 48 -33.13 5.42 -4.94
C PRO A 48 -32.28 4.17 -4.84
N GLU A 49 -32.45 3.41 -3.75
CA GLU A 49 -31.63 2.25 -3.43
C GLU A 49 -31.58 1.20 -4.55
N HIS A 50 -32.71 0.95 -5.20
CA HIS A 50 -32.77 -0.06 -6.28
C HIS A 50 -31.90 0.29 -7.49
N GLU A 51 -31.74 1.59 -7.83
CA GLU A 51 -30.85 2.04 -8.89
C GLU A 51 -29.38 1.86 -8.51
N VAL A 52 -29.02 2.24 -7.28
CA VAL A 52 -27.67 2.05 -6.75
C VAL A 52 -27.34 0.56 -6.64
N GLN A 53 -28.31 -0.27 -6.19
CA GLN A 53 -28.13 -1.74 -6.16
C GLN A 53 -27.93 -2.32 -7.55
N SER A 54 -28.71 -1.87 -8.54
CA SER A 54 -28.60 -2.31 -9.94
C SER A 54 -27.24 -1.92 -10.55
N PHE A 55 -26.76 -0.70 -10.24
CA PHE A 55 -25.42 -0.25 -10.62
C PHE A 55 -24.33 -1.17 -10.05
N VAL A 56 -24.39 -1.50 -8.76
CA VAL A 56 -23.43 -2.40 -8.09
C VAL A 56 -23.37 -3.76 -8.80
N LEU A 57 -24.52 -4.37 -9.07
CA LEU A 57 -24.59 -5.67 -9.73
C LEU A 57 -24.05 -5.61 -11.17
N ARG A 58 -24.39 -4.55 -11.94
CA ARG A 58 -23.84 -4.36 -13.30
C ARG A 58 -22.32 -4.21 -13.29
N LYS A 59 -21.76 -3.42 -12.36
CA LYS A 59 -20.30 -3.23 -12.28
C LYS A 59 -19.56 -4.52 -11.91
N ILE A 60 -20.10 -5.30 -10.97
CA ILE A 60 -19.52 -6.60 -10.61
C ILE A 60 -19.62 -7.59 -11.77
N LYS A 61 -20.80 -7.69 -12.42
CA LYS A 61 -20.99 -8.54 -13.60
C LYS A 61 -20.06 -8.13 -14.75
N GLY A 62 -19.75 -6.84 -14.87
CA GLY A 62 -18.76 -6.31 -15.83
C GLY A 62 -17.30 -6.52 -15.43
N GLY A 63 -17.00 -7.35 -14.42
CA GLY A 63 -15.64 -7.75 -14.02
C GLY A 63 -14.93 -6.79 -13.05
N ILE A 64 -15.61 -5.78 -12.53
CA ILE A 64 -15.03 -4.91 -11.49
C ILE A 64 -15.12 -5.63 -10.14
N SER A 65 -14.00 -5.67 -9.40
CA SER A 65 -13.98 -6.33 -8.08
C SER A 65 -14.96 -5.69 -7.10
N ALA A 66 -15.59 -6.50 -6.24
CA ALA A 66 -16.50 -6.01 -5.21
C ALA A 66 -15.83 -4.95 -4.31
N LYS A 67 -14.52 -5.06 -4.06
CA LYS A 67 -13.74 -4.04 -3.32
C LYS A 67 -13.74 -2.71 -4.05
N THR A 68 -13.44 -2.68 -5.36
CA THR A 68 -13.45 -1.45 -6.14
C THR A 68 -14.84 -0.82 -6.20
N VAL A 69 -15.89 -1.65 -6.31
CA VAL A 69 -17.28 -1.15 -6.29
C VAL A 69 -17.63 -0.55 -4.93
N LYS A 70 -17.18 -1.13 -3.82
CA LYS A 70 -17.31 -0.52 -2.48
C LYS A 70 -16.61 0.83 -2.39
N ASP A 71 -15.40 0.96 -2.95
CA ASP A 71 -14.67 2.23 -2.97
C ASP A 71 -15.41 3.30 -3.80
N ILE A 72 -16.03 2.93 -4.93
CA ILE A 72 -16.89 3.82 -5.73
C ILE A 72 -18.08 4.31 -4.89
N LEU A 73 -18.76 3.41 -4.17
CA LEU A 73 -19.90 3.78 -3.33
C LEU A 73 -19.51 4.66 -2.14
N ILE A 74 -18.29 4.47 -1.57
CA ILE A 74 -17.79 5.37 -0.54
C ILE A 74 -17.70 6.80 -1.07
N VAL A 75 -17.16 6.98 -2.28
CA VAL A 75 -17.09 8.32 -2.90
C VAL A 75 -18.47 8.88 -3.20
N LEU A 76 -19.39 8.06 -3.76
CA LEU A 76 -20.77 8.48 -4.01
C LEU A 76 -21.48 8.90 -2.72
N LYS A 77 -21.36 8.12 -1.64
CA LYS A 77 -21.92 8.47 -0.31
C LYS A 77 -21.36 9.78 0.23
N MET A 78 -20.06 10.06 0.05
CA MET A 78 -19.48 11.34 0.46
C MET A 78 -20.06 12.52 -0.29
N ILE A 79 -20.28 12.38 -1.61
CA ILE A 79 -20.88 13.43 -2.45
C ILE A 79 -22.33 13.68 -2.06
N VAL A 80 -23.12 12.62 -1.93
CA VAL A 80 -24.53 12.69 -1.54
C VAL A 80 -24.70 13.30 -0.15
N HIS A 81 -23.88 12.87 0.82
CA HIS A 81 -23.90 13.44 2.17
C HIS A 81 -23.57 14.94 2.18
N TYR A 82 -22.61 15.38 1.35
CA TYR A 82 -22.28 16.78 1.17
C TYR A 82 -23.48 17.55 0.57
N GLY A 83 -24.10 17.01 -0.47
CA GLY A 83 -25.29 17.61 -1.09
C GLY A 83 -26.48 17.70 -0.14
N ALA A 84 -26.70 16.65 0.66
CA ALA A 84 -27.78 16.62 1.66
C ALA A 84 -27.58 17.68 2.76
N LYS A 85 -26.35 17.88 3.22
CA LYS A 85 -26.01 18.94 4.18
C LYS A 85 -26.33 20.36 3.65
N ASN A 86 -26.23 20.54 2.34
CA ASN A 86 -26.53 21.81 1.68
C ASN A 86 -27.98 21.92 1.20
N GLY A 87 -28.82 20.91 1.47
CA GLY A 87 -30.22 20.88 1.07
C GLY A 87 -30.46 20.71 -0.44
N TRP A 88 -29.47 20.15 -1.18
CA TRP A 88 -29.55 20.00 -2.63
C TRP A 88 -30.04 18.63 -3.09
N ILE A 89 -30.01 17.63 -2.22
CA ILE A 89 -30.49 16.26 -2.46
C ILE A 89 -30.94 15.64 -1.14
N ASN A 90 -31.77 14.61 -1.20
CA ASN A 90 -32.15 13.84 -0.03
C ASN A 90 -30.96 13.09 0.58
N ASN A 91 -30.97 12.89 1.90
CA ASN A 91 -30.00 12.01 2.56
C ASN A 91 -30.46 10.56 2.43
N TYR A 92 -29.65 9.71 1.82
CA TYR A 92 -29.96 8.30 1.59
C TYR A 92 -29.16 7.40 2.53
N SER A 93 -29.83 6.39 3.08
CA SER A 93 -29.21 5.27 3.80
C SER A 93 -29.46 4.00 2.99
N TRP A 94 -28.50 3.63 2.15
CA TRP A 94 -28.61 2.45 1.29
C TRP A 94 -28.09 1.20 2.01
N ASP A 95 -28.89 0.11 2.02
CA ASP A 95 -28.50 -1.25 2.40
C ASP A 95 -28.10 -2.06 1.17
N ILE A 96 -26.90 -1.83 0.67
CA ILE A 96 -26.43 -2.44 -0.56
C ILE A 96 -25.89 -3.85 -0.30
N LYS A 97 -26.47 -4.82 -1.00
CA LYS A 97 -26.06 -6.22 -0.96
C LYS A 97 -25.03 -6.53 -2.04
N TYR A 98 -24.04 -7.32 -1.68
CA TYR A 98 -22.99 -7.79 -2.59
C TYR A 98 -23.15 -9.29 -2.80
N PRO A 99 -22.86 -9.81 -4.00
CA PRO A 99 -22.79 -11.26 -4.21
C PRO A 99 -21.85 -11.89 -3.18
N ALA A 100 -22.19 -13.12 -2.76
CA ALA A 100 -21.34 -13.90 -1.86
C ALA A 100 -19.92 -13.96 -2.41
N ASN A 101 -18.93 -13.62 -1.58
CA ASN A 101 -17.57 -13.43 -2.04
C ASN A 101 -16.87 -14.77 -2.16
N GLU A 102 -16.21 -14.95 -3.28
CA GLU A 102 -15.32 -16.05 -3.54
C GLU A 102 -14.08 -15.98 -2.64
N GLN A 103 -13.43 -17.10 -2.50
CA GLN A 103 -12.23 -17.49 -1.76
C GLN A 103 -11.31 -16.34 -1.33
N LYS A 104 -10.95 -16.31 -0.06
CA LYS A 104 -9.82 -15.51 0.43
C LYS A 104 -8.59 -15.91 -0.38
N LYS A 105 -8.05 -14.97 -1.17
CA LYS A 105 -6.77 -15.20 -1.84
C LYS A 105 -5.71 -15.45 -0.77
N GLU A 106 -5.00 -16.56 -0.91
CA GLU A 106 -3.82 -16.81 -0.10
C GLU A 106 -2.81 -15.66 -0.27
N LEU A 107 -2.03 -15.41 0.77
CA LEU A 107 -0.98 -14.40 0.71
C LEU A 107 0.13 -14.88 -0.20
N ASP A 108 0.49 -14.05 -1.17
CA ASP A 108 1.67 -14.28 -2.00
C ASP A 108 2.92 -14.08 -1.13
N VAL A 109 3.51 -15.17 -0.65
CA VAL A 109 4.73 -15.18 0.17
C VAL A 109 5.83 -15.94 -0.58
N MET A 110 7.03 -15.36 -0.61
CA MET A 110 8.19 -16.01 -1.21
C MET A 110 8.67 -17.18 -0.36
N SER A 111 8.89 -18.33 -0.99
CA SER A 111 9.47 -19.51 -0.32
C SER A 111 10.85 -19.20 0.26
N THR A 112 11.28 -19.97 1.24
CA THR A 112 12.60 -19.77 1.87
C THR A 112 13.73 -19.97 0.86
N ASP A 113 13.61 -20.92 -0.07
CA ASP A 113 14.63 -21.20 -1.07
C ASP A 113 14.72 -20.08 -2.11
N ASN A 114 13.59 -19.61 -2.62
CA ASN A 114 13.55 -18.46 -3.52
C ASN A 114 14.09 -17.19 -2.84
N PHE A 115 13.81 -16.99 -1.55
CA PHE A 115 14.34 -15.88 -0.78
C PHE A 115 15.87 -15.91 -0.71
N LYS A 116 16.46 -17.08 -0.41
CA LYS A 116 17.90 -17.30 -0.41
C LYS A 116 18.52 -17.13 -1.81
N GLN A 117 17.86 -17.64 -2.85
CA GLN A 117 18.31 -17.53 -4.24
C GLN A 117 18.39 -16.06 -4.67
N VAL A 118 17.37 -15.25 -4.40
CA VAL A 118 17.35 -13.81 -4.70
C VAL A 118 18.51 -13.10 -3.97
N LEU A 119 18.67 -13.35 -2.66
CA LEU A 119 19.76 -12.74 -1.88
C LEU A 119 21.13 -13.08 -2.44
N ALA A 120 21.39 -14.36 -2.70
CA ALA A 120 22.68 -14.83 -3.22
C ALA A 120 22.99 -14.23 -4.59
N TYR A 121 21.99 -14.13 -5.47
CA TYR A 121 22.16 -13.49 -6.78
C TYR A 121 22.50 -12.00 -6.65
N LEU A 122 21.75 -11.25 -5.82
CA LEU A 122 21.94 -9.82 -5.67
C LEU A 122 23.25 -9.45 -4.96
N GLN A 123 23.76 -10.31 -4.09
CA GLN A 123 25.09 -10.15 -3.48
C GLN A 123 26.22 -10.31 -4.50
N LYS A 124 26.06 -11.20 -5.47
CA LYS A 124 27.03 -11.40 -6.56
C LYS A 124 26.93 -10.30 -7.64
N ASN A 125 25.73 -9.83 -7.93
CA ASN A 125 25.42 -8.90 -9.02
C ASN A 125 24.92 -7.59 -8.44
N PHE A 126 25.83 -6.82 -7.84
CA PHE A 126 25.48 -5.58 -7.17
C PHE A 126 24.92 -4.54 -8.14
N THR A 127 23.77 -4.00 -7.80
CA THR A 127 23.18 -2.78 -8.36
C THR A 127 22.47 -2.01 -7.25
N PHE A 128 22.33 -0.69 -7.37
CA PHE A 128 21.57 0.08 -6.39
C PHE A 128 20.08 -0.34 -6.33
N GLN A 129 19.50 -0.74 -7.45
CA GLN A 129 18.15 -1.30 -7.49
C GLN A 129 18.10 -2.66 -6.77
N GLY A 130 19.09 -3.51 -6.97
CA GLY A 130 19.24 -4.78 -6.24
C GLY A 130 19.40 -4.59 -4.74
N LEU A 131 20.21 -3.61 -4.31
CA LEU A 131 20.34 -3.23 -2.91
C LEU A 131 18.97 -2.83 -2.30
N GLY A 132 18.13 -2.10 -3.04
CA GLY A 132 16.79 -1.77 -2.60
C GLY A 132 15.90 -2.99 -2.37
N ILE A 133 16.03 -4.06 -3.18
CA ILE A 133 15.35 -5.33 -2.93
C ILE A 133 15.88 -5.96 -1.63
N ILE A 134 17.20 -6.02 -1.43
CA ILE A 134 17.80 -6.54 -0.19
C ILE A 134 17.28 -5.74 1.03
N ILE A 135 17.26 -4.41 0.96
CA ILE A 135 16.70 -3.57 2.02
C ILE A 135 15.23 -3.94 2.27
N THR A 136 14.42 -4.07 1.20
CA THR A 136 12.99 -4.42 1.35
C THR A 136 12.80 -5.80 2.00
N MET A 137 13.62 -6.79 1.63
CA MET A 137 13.61 -8.13 2.21
C MET A 137 14.00 -8.14 3.70
N ASN A 138 14.81 -7.18 4.14
CA ASN A 138 15.24 -7.03 5.54
C ASN A 138 14.35 -6.13 6.40
N THR A 139 13.50 -5.30 5.80
CA THR A 139 12.77 -4.23 6.50
C THR A 139 11.27 -4.27 6.29
N GLY A 140 10.80 -4.96 5.26
CA GLY A 140 9.40 -4.96 4.85
C GLY A 140 8.88 -3.61 4.36
N MET A 141 9.74 -2.69 3.88
CA MET A 141 9.33 -1.38 3.36
C MET A 141 8.35 -1.52 2.19
N ARG A 142 7.43 -0.55 2.07
CA ARG A 142 6.53 -0.45 0.90
C ARG A 142 7.30 0.04 -0.32
N ILE A 143 6.82 -0.32 -1.53
CA ILE A 143 7.50 0.10 -2.78
C ILE A 143 7.69 1.63 -2.88
N GLY A 144 6.70 2.41 -2.48
CA GLY A 144 6.83 3.88 -2.47
C GLY A 144 7.83 4.39 -1.44
N GLU A 145 7.96 3.70 -0.30
CA GLU A 145 8.92 4.03 0.76
C GLU A 145 10.35 3.76 0.30
N ILE A 146 10.62 2.59 -0.29
CA ILE A 146 11.96 2.27 -0.81
C ILE A 146 12.34 3.14 -2.00
N CYS A 147 11.41 3.49 -2.90
CA CYS A 147 11.66 4.46 -3.98
C CYS A 147 11.96 5.87 -3.46
N GLY A 148 11.46 6.21 -2.27
CA GLY A 148 11.69 7.50 -1.61
C GLY A 148 12.87 7.53 -0.64
N LEU A 149 13.54 6.41 -0.42
CA LEU A 149 14.66 6.31 0.53
C LEU A 149 15.88 7.06 -0.01
N GLN A 150 16.41 7.97 0.80
CA GLN A 150 17.68 8.68 0.53
C GLN A 150 18.79 8.11 1.42
N TRP A 151 20.05 8.28 0.99
CA TRP A 151 21.20 7.85 1.77
C TRP A 151 21.26 8.54 3.15
N GLY A 152 20.79 9.78 3.25
CA GLY A 152 20.71 10.52 4.52
C GLY A 152 19.68 9.96 5.52
N ASP A 153 18.78 9.07 5.08
CA ASP A 153 17.83 8.40 5.97
C ASP A 153 18.44 7.18 6.68
N ILE A 154 19.67 6.79 6.30
CA ILE A 154 20.42 5.67 6.88
C ILE A 154 21.38 6.26 7.93
N ASP A 155 21.06 6.02 9.18
CA ASP A 155 21.86 6.45 10.32
C ASP A 155 22.81 5.31 10.72
N MET A 156 24.12 5.58 10.60
CA MET A 156 25.18 4.62 10.93
C MET A 156 25.53 4.63 12.42
N ASP A 157 25.13 5.63 13.17
CA ASP A 157 25.38 5.72 14.61
C ASP A 157 24.35 4.89 15.39
N THR A 158 23.08 4.98 14.98
CA THR A 158 21.99 4.18 15.56
C THR A 158 21.76 2.85 14.81
N ASN A 159 22.42 2.64 13.68
CA ASN A 159 22.22 1.50 12.79
C ASN A 159 20.75 1.33 12.32
N CYS A 160 20.06 2.43 12.09
CA CYS A 160 18.64 2.45 11.72
C CYS A 160 18.39 3.10 10.36
N ILE A 161 17.32 2.66 9.70
CA ILE A 161 16.75 3.30 8.50
C ILE A 161 15.51 4.07 8.92
N SER A 162 15.45 5.36 8.62
CA SER A 162 14.31 6.24 8.88
C SER A 162 13.39 6.31 7.67
N VAL A 163 12.15 5.82 7.79
CA VAL A 163 11.14 5.95 6.74
C VAL A 163 10.43 7.29 6.87
N GLN A 164 10.75 8.24 5.98
CA GLN A 164 10.25 9.62 6.05
C GLN A 164 9.49 10.06 4.80
N ARG A 165 9.62 9.32 3.68
CA ARG A 165 9.07 9.71 2.38
C ARG A 165 8.41 8.52 1.68
N THR A 166 7.51 8.84 0.77
CA THR A 166 6.95 7.88 -0.19
C THR A 166 6.85 8.53 -1.55
N VAL A 167 7.20 7.77 -2.59
CA VAL A 167 7.06 8.18 -3.98
C VAL A 167 5.79 7.55 -4.53
N GLU A 168 4.92 8.37 -5.10
CA GLU A 168 3.65 7.92 -5.68
C GLU A 168 3.45 8.61 -7.05
N ARG A 169 2.85 7.89 -8.02
CA ARG A 169 2.32 8.52 -9.23
C ARG A 169 0.84 8.80 -9.02
N ILE A 170 0.46 10.06 -9.10
CA ILE A 170 -0.92 10.48 -8.91
C ILE A 170 -1.54 10.95 -10.23
N TYR A 171 -2.85 10.74 -10.34
CA TYR A 171 -3.68 11.30 -11.40
C TYR A 171 -3.99 12.77 -11.09
N VAL A 172 -3.82 13.62 -12.09
CA VAL A 172 -4.09 15.07 -11.99
C VAL A 172 -5.08 15.44 -13.09
N MET A 173 -6.02 16.31 -12.73
CA MET A 173 -6.98 16.90 -13.63
C MET A 173 -6.97 18.40 -13.41
N GLU A 174 -6.58 19.15 -14.44
CA GLU A 174 -6.54 20.62 -14.47
C GLU A 174 -7.35 21.10 -15.67
N GLY A 175 -8.57 21.55 -15.41
CA GLY A 175 -9.56 21.77 -16.45
C GLY A 175 -9.82 20.47 -17.22
N ASP A 176 -9.71 20.49 -18.54
CA ASP A 176 -9.88 19.32 -19.42
C ASP A 176 -8.62 18.45 -19.56
N LYS A 177 -7.46 18.94 -19.07
CA LYS A 177 -6.20 18.20 -19.16
C LYS A 177 -6.13 17.12 -18.09
N LYS A 178 -5.87 15.89 -18.54
CA LYS A 178 -5.73 14.70 -17.71
C LYS A 178 -4.32 14.14 -17.87
N TYR A 179 -3.54 14.12 -16.79
CA TYR A 179 -2.18 13.59 -16.82
C TYR A 179 -1.83 12.92 -15.48
N THR A 180 -0.67 12.29 -15.43
CA THR A 180 -0.14 11.75 -14.19
C THR A 180 1.19 12.39 -13.86
N LYS A 181 1.43 12.68 -12.58
CA LYS A 181 2.74 13.18 -12.11
C LYS A 181 3.28 12.32 -10.98
N LEU A 182 4.61 12.25 -10.91
CA LEU A 182 5.31 11.67 -9.80
C LEU A 182 5.38 12.68 -8.66
N VAL A 183 5.04 12.27 -7.46
CA VAL A 183 5.11 13.12 -6.27
C VAL A 183 5.87 12.39 -5.17
N VAL A 184 6.64 13.16 -4.41
CA VAL A 184 7.32 12.71 -3.20
C VAL A 184 6.57 13.34 -2.03
N ASN A 185 5.96 12.50 -1.21
CA ASN A 185 5.13 12.93 -0.08
C ASN A 185 5.66 12.34 1.23
N THR A 186 5.28 12.95 2.34
CA THR A 186 5.37 12.27 3.65
C THR A 186 4.40 11.08 3.69
N PRO A 187 4.70 10.00 4.43
CA PRO A 187 3.81 8.87 4.59
C PRO A 187 2.42 9.27 5.07
N LYS A 188 1.40 8.44 4.75
CA LYS A 188 -0.03 8.79 4.99
C LYS A 188 -0.41 8.90 6.45
N THR A 189 0.28 8.20 7.34
CA THR A 189 -0.02 8.18 8.77
C THR A 189 1.25 8.38 9.57
N GLN A 190 1.13 8.89 10.80
CA GLN A 190 2.24 9.08 11.72
C GLN A 190 2.99 7.75 12.00
N ASN A 191 2.26 6.64 12.12
CA ASN A 191 2.84 5.30 12.30
C ASN A 191 3.64 4.80 11.09
N SER A 192 3.48 5.42 9.93
CA SER A 192 4.28 5.08 8.75
C SER A 192 5.66 5.74 8.77
N CYS A 193 5.84 6.84 9.53
CA CYS A 193 7.14 7.39 9.86
C CYS A 193 7.72 6.54 11.00
N ARG A 194 8.79 5.82 10.72
CA ARG A 194 9.37 4.87 11.67
C ARG A 194 10.84 4.67 11.43
N GLN A 195 11.53 4.24 12.46
CA GLN A 195 12.91 3.76 12.38
C GLN A 195 12.91 2.23 12.34
N ILE A 196 13.70 1.65 11.45
CA ILE A 196 13.83 0.21 11.28
C ILE A 196 15.30 -0.14 11.53
N PRO A 197 15.62 -0.93 12.56
CA PRO A 197 16.98 -1.40 12.80
C PRO A 197 17.49 -2.25 11.64
N MET A 198 18.74 -2.06 11.25
CA MET A 198 19.40 -2.87 10.24
C MET A 198 19.98 -4.16 10.84
N SER A 199 19.84 -5.27 10.12
CA SER A 199 20.56 -6.49 10.44
C SER A 199 22.07 -6.31 10.24
N LYS A 200 22.89 -7.16 10.90
CA LYS A 200 24.37 -7.12 10.75
C LYS A 200 24.79 -7.25 9.28
N ASP A 201 24.12 -8.12 8.52
CA ASP A 201 24.42 -8.37 7.10
C ASP A 201 24.06 -7.16 6.24
N LEU A 202 22.92 -6.54 6.46
CA LEU A 202 22.52 -5.31 5.76
C LEU A 202 23.48 -4.16 6.08
N LEU A 203 23.88 -4.02 7.35
CA LEU A 203 24.83 -3.02 7.80
C LEU A 203 26.21 -3.21 7.11
N ALA A 204 26.69 -4.45 7.01
CA ALA A 204 27.93 -4.76 6.32
C ALA A 204 27.91 -4.38 4.83
N LEU A 205 26.78 -4.53 4.16
CA LEU A 205 26.59 -4.11 2.76
C LEU A 205 26.53 -2.59 2.59
N VAL A 206 25.88 -1.89 3.51
CA VAL A 206 25.62 -0.44 3.39
C VAL A 206 26.83 0.38 3.85
N LYS A 207 27.55 -0.05 4.88
CA LYS A 207 28.66 0.69 5.52
C LYS A 207 29.74 1.19 4.54
N PRO A 208 30.26 0.38 3.59
CA PRO A 208 31.25 0.87 2.63
C PRO A 208 30.65 1.92 1.68
N LEU A 209 29.40 1.80 1.29
CA LEU A 209 28.72 2.73 0.39
C LEU A 209 28.54 4.11 1.03
N MET A 210 28.19 4.16 2.32
CA MET A 210 27.99 5.41 3.06
C MET A 210 29.20 6.35 3.08
N LYS A 211 30.39 5.84 2.77
CA LYS A 211 31.64 6.64 2.69
C LYS A 211 31.74 7.42 1.39
N VAL A 212 31.06 7.01 0.32
CA VAL A 212 31.25 7.51 -1.05
C VAL A 212 29.97 8.11 -1.67
N VAL A 213 28.79 7.88 -1.06
CA VAL A 213 27.53 8.34 -1.59
C VAL A 213 27.18 9.76 -1.13
N ASN A 214 26.39 10.47 -1.93
CA ASN A 214 25.81 11.74 -1.50
C ASN A 214 24.54 11.48 -0.66
N LYS A 215 24.50 12.03 0.55
CA LYS A 215 23.38 11.84 1.50
C LYS A 215 22.03 12.31 0.99
N SER A 216 22.00 13.31 0.06
CA SER A 216 20.75 13.80 -0.54
C SER A 216 20.24 12.95 -1.71
N TYR A 217 21.03 11.97 -2.19
CA TYR A 217 20.65 11.12 -3.32
C TYR A 217 19.74 9.97 -2.86
N TYR A 218 18.86 9.56 -3.79
CA TYR A 218 17.99 8.40 -3.58
C TYR A 218 18.80 7.10 -3.70
N VAL A 219 18.57 6.16 -2.79
CA VAL A 219 19.32 4.89 -2.73
C VAL A 219 19.21 4.09 -4.02
N LEU A 220 18.01 4.00 -4.61
CA LEU A 220 17.77 3.17 -5.80
C LEU A 220 18.41 3.68 -7.09
N SER A 221 18.50 4.99 -7.24
CA SER A 221 19.05 5.62 -8.44
C SER A 221 20.50 6.10 -8.25
N ASN A 222 20.92 6.21 -6.99
CA ASN A 222 22.13 6.92 -6.60
C ASN A 222 22.27 8.30 -7.29
N SER A 223 21.14 9.03 -7.36
CA SER A 223 21.03 10.35 -7.97
C SER A 223 20.02 11.23 -7.23
N ASP A 224 19.88 12.48 -7.66
CA ASP A 224 18.92 13.45 -7.14
C ASP A 224 17.46 13.16 -7.53
N LYS A 225 17.20 12.17 -8.39
CA LYS A 225 15.87 11.79 -8.86
C LYS A 225 15.47 10.41 -8.39
N PRO A 226 14.25 10.24 -7.80
CA PRO A 226 13.78 8.93 -7.38
C PRO A 226 13.40 8.05 -8.58
N ILE A 227 13.56 6.74 -8.44
CA ILE A 227 12.98 5.79 -9.39
C ILE A 227 11.47 5.72 -9.17
N GLU A 228 10.72 5.74 -10.27
CA GLU A 228 9.28 5.55 -10.22
C GLU A 228 8.90 4.14 -9.72
N PRO A 229 7.92 4.00 -8.81
CA PRO A 229 7.48 2.69 -8.30
C PRO A 229 7.07 1.69 -9.39
N ARG A 230 6.51 2.16 -10.52
CA ARG A 230 6.16 1.30 -11.65
C ARG A 230 7.40 0.72 -12.32
N THR A 231 8.40 1.55 -12.60
CA THR A 231 9.69 1.13 -13.18
C THR A 231 10.41 0.15 -12.26
N TYR A 232 10.43 0.44 -10.95
CA TYR A 232 11.06 -0.45 -9.97
C TYR A 232 10.34 -1.80 -9.82
N ARG A 233 9.02 -1.81 -9.94
CA ARG A 233 8.24 -3.05 -9.96
C ARG A 233 8.57 -3.91 -11.18
N ASN A 234 8.77 -3.30 -12.35
CA ASN A 234 9.16 -4.01 -13.56
C ASN A 234 10.55 -4.62 -13.39
N TYR A 235 11.53 -3.85 -12.90
CA TYR A 235 12.86 -4.37 -12.57
C TYR A 235 12.80 -5.61 -11.65
N TYR A 236 11.99 -5.55 -10.60
CA TYR A 236 11.79 -6.69 -9.69
C TYR A 236 11.17 -7.90 -10.39
N LYS A 237 10.17 -7.68 -11.25
CA LYS A 237 9.54 -8.74 -12.03
C LYS A 237 10.52 -9.40 -13.00
N ASP A 238 11.34 -8.61 -13.68
CA ASP A 238 12.36 -9.09 -14.61
C ASP A 238 13.43 -9.90 -13.86
N LEU A 239 13.84 -9.47 -12.67
CA LEU A 239 14.72 -10.23 -11.80
C LEU A 239 14.16 -11.61 -11.43
N LEU A 240 12.88 -11.67 -11.03
CA LEU A 240 12.25 -12.97 -10.69
C LEU A 240 12.20 -13.89 -11.91
N ALA A 241 11.84 -13.36 -13.07
CA ALA A 241 11.81 -14.12 -14.33
C ALA A 241 13.20 -14.65 -14.70
N GLN A 242 14.24 -13.83 -14.57
CA GLN A 242 15.64 -14.23 -14.80
C GLN A 242 16.08 -15.37 -13.88
N LEU A 243 15.57 -15.40 -12.65
CA LEU A 243 15.90 -16.43 -11.66
C LEU A 243 14.98 -17.67 -11.75
N GLY A 244 14.02 -17.68 -12.67
CA GLY A 244 13.03 -18.76 -12.78
C GLY A 244 12.07 -18.84 -11.59
N ILE A 245 11.91 -17.74 -10.85
CA ILE A 245 11.04 -17.65 -9.69
C ILE A 245 9.63 -17.22 -10.16
N PRO A 246 8.54 -17.86 -9.67
CA PRO A 246 7.18 -17.47 -10.00
C PRO A 246 6.91 -16.00 -9.74
N ASP A 247 6.04 -15.37 -10.57
CA ASP A 247 5.69 -13.95 -10.45
C ASP A 247 5.07 -13.67 -9.07
N LEU A 248 5.80 -12.94 -8.26
CA LEU A 248 5.39 -12.47 -6.95
C LEU A 248 5.30 -10.95 -6.99
N LYS A 249 4.14 -10.40 -6.61
CA LYS A 249 4.00 -8.94 -6.52
C LYS A 249 5.02 -8.36 -5.56
N PHE A 250 5.55 -7.17 -5.85
CA PHE A 250 6.52 -6.50 -4.96
C PHE A 250 6.04 -6.41 -3.49
N HIS A 251 4.73 -6.23 -3.28
CA HIS A 251 4.15 -6.23 -1.94
C HIS A 251 4.28 -7.60 -1.22
N GLY A 252 4.42 -8.68 -1.98
CA GLY A 252 4.72 -10.02 -1.47
C GLY A 252 6.07 -10.11 -0.74
N LEU A 253 7.07 -9.28 -1.07
CA LEU A 253 8.31 -9.19 -0.29
C LEU A 253 8.06 -8.74 1.15
N ARG A 254 7.18 -7.76 1.32
CA ARG A 254 6.77 -7.28 2.64
C ARG A 254 5.98 -8.34 3.40
N HIS A 255 5.11 -9.08 2.72
CA HIS A 255 4.42 -10.23 3.31
C HIS A 255 5.42 -11.31 3.72
N SER A 256 6.41 -11.61 2.86
CA SER A 256 7.47 -12.58 3.16
C SER A 256 8.30 -12.17 4.37
N PHE A 257 8.70 -10.90 4.47
CA PHE A 257 9.39 -10.38 5.65
C PHE A 257 8.57 -10.60 6.92
N ALA A 258 7.31 -10.21 6.92
CA ALA A 258 6.45 -10.34 8.08
C ALA A 258 6.21 -11.81 8.47
N THR A 259 5.92 -12.69 7.49
CA THR A 259 5.76 -14.12 7.71
C THR A 259 7.01 -14.72 8.34
N LYS A 260 8.21 -14.41 7.79
CA LYS A 260 9.48 -14.92 8.33
C LYS A 260 9.78 -14.41 9.73
N CYS A 261 9.46 -13.16 10.05
CA CYS A 261 9.57 -12.67 11.43
C CYS A 261 8.68 -13.45 12.41
N ILE A 262 7.44 -13.71 12.02
CA ILE A 262 6.49 -14.47 12.84
C ILE A 262 6.90 -15.94 12.97
N GLU A 263 7.37 -16.58 11.90
CA GLU A 263 7.92 -17.93 11.91
C GLU A 263 9.15 -18.05 12.81
N ALA A 264 9.96 -16.99 12.86
CA ALA A 264 11.11 -16.89 13.77
C ALA A 264 10.72 -16.62 15.24
N GLY A 265 9.42 -16.44 15.53
CA GLY A 265 8.91 -16.24 16.90
C GLY A 265 8.83 -14.78 17.36
N CYS A 266 8.95 -13.82 16.44
CA CYS A 266 8.69 -12.41 16.77
C CYS A 266 7.22 -12.20 17.11
N ASP A 267 6.93 -11.36 18.09
CA ASP A 267 5.56 -11.02 18.44
C ASP A 267 4.89 -10.12 17.39
N TYR A 268 3.58 -10.26 17.23
CA TYR A 268 2.80 -9.56 16.22
C TYR A 268 2.84 -8.02 16.37
N LYS A 269 2.98 -7.51 17.60
CA LYS A 269 3.03 -6.08 17.87
C LYS A 269 4.33 -5.48 17.34
N THR A 270 5.45 -6.11 17.61
CA THR A 270 6.77 -5.71 17.09
C THR A 270 6.79 -5.74 15.57
N VAL A 271 6.30 -6.81 14.95
CA VAL A 271 6.19 -6.90 13.48
C VAL A 271 5.28 -5.80 12.92
N SER A 272 4.15 -5.53 13.57
CA SER A 272 3.23 -4.45 13.17
C SER A 272 3.91 -3.07 13.20
N VAL A 273 4.73 -2.80 14.22
CA VAL A 273 5.50 -1.55 14.37
C VAL A 273 6.57 -1.44 13.28
N LEU A 274 7.37 -2.50 13.06
CA LEU A 274 8.38 -2.55 11.99
C LEU A 274 7.77 -2.27 10.62
N LEU A 275 6.59 -2.83 10.36
CA LEU A 275 5.85 -2.61 9.12
C LEU A 275 5.19 -1.21 9.05
N GLY A 276 4.97 -0.53 10.16
CA GLY A 276 4.23 0.74 10.21
C GLY A 276 2.77 0.55 9.83
N HIS A 277 2.10 -0.47 10.43
CA HIS A 277 0.67 -0.63 10.32
C HIS A 277 -0.04 0.31 11.29
N ALA A 278 -1.05 1.04 10.80
CA ALA A 278 -1.85 1.94 11.65
C ALA A 278 -2.68 1.15 12.68
N ASN A 279 -3.06 -0.09 12.34
CA ASN A 279 -3.80 -0.98 13.22
C ASN A 279 -3.15 -2.38 13.21
N ILE A 280 -2.90 -2.92 14.40
CA ILE A 280 -2.34 -4.26 14.59
C ILE A 280 -3.23 -5.35 13.96
N SER A 281 -4.54 -5.13 13.87
CA SER A 281 -5.48 -6.03 13.21
C SER A 281 -5.08 -6.34 11.75
N THR A 282 -4.38 -5.41 11.08
CA THR A 282 -3.84 -5.65 9.74
C THR A 282 -2.80 -6.77 9.75
N THR A 283 -1.91 -6.79 10.75
CA THR A 283 -0.91 -7.87 10.92
C THR A 283 -1.60 -9.17 11.35
N LEU A 284 -2.49 -9.10 12.32
CA LEU A 284 -3.20 -10.27 12.83
C LEU A 284 -4.02 -10.95 11.72
N ASN A 285 -4.83 -10.22 10.98
CA ASN A 285 -5.69 -10.77 9.91
C ASN A 285 -4.90 -11.40 8.75
N LEU A 286 -3.66 -10.96 8.53
CA LEU A 286 -2.81 -11.49 7.48
C LEU A 286 -2.04 -12.75 7.91
N TYR A 287 -1.71 -12.89 9.22
CA TYR A 287 -0.76 -13.90 9.70
C TYR A 287 -1.31 -14.81 10.81
N VAL A 288 -2.58 -14.69 11.20
CA VAL A 288 -3.19 -15.46 12.31
C VAL A 288 -3.77 -16.80 11.83
N HIS A 289 -2.94 -17.61 11.19
CA HIS A 289 -3.22 -19.05 11.10
C HIS A 289 -1.99 -19.81 11.57
N PRO A 290 -1.71 -19.85 12.91
CA PRO A 290 -0.57 -20.59 13.42
C PRO A 290 -0.73 -22.08 13.03
N ASN A 291 0.32 -22.61 12.40
CA ASN A 291 0.37 -24.03 12.08
C ASN A 291 0.56 -24.87 13.37
N ALA A 292 0.41 -26.21 13.24
CA ALA A 292 0.51 -27.12 14.38
C ALA A 292 1.86 -26.99 15.12
N ASP A 293 2.97 -26.78 14.39
CA ASP A 293 4.30 -26.65 14.96
C ASP A 293 4.46 -25.35 15.76
N GLN A 294 3.90 -24.25 15.29
CA GLN A 294 3.91 -22.99 16.04
C GLN A 294 3.14 -23.12 17.36
N LYS A 295 1.96 -23.78 17.32
CA LYS A 295 1.16 -24.05 18.53
C LYS A 295 1.95 -24.92 19.53
N LYS A 296 2.60 -25.98 19.04
CA LYS A 296 3.43 -26.85 19.86
C LYS A 296 4.61 -26.10 20.48
N ARG A 297 5.39 -25.36 19.69
CA ARG A 297 6.50 -24.52 20.18
C ARG A 297 6.05 -23.51 21.23
N CYS A 298 4.86 -22.95 21.12
CA CYS A 298 4.32 -22.02 22.10
C CYS A 298 4.10 -22.72 23.46
N ILE A 299 3.51 -23.94 23.44
CA ILE A 299 3.27 -24.74 24.64
C ILE A 299 4.62 -25.17 25.27
N ASP A 300 5.55 -25.67 24.46
CA ASP A 300 6.88 -26.11 24.92
C ASP A 300 7.65 -24.94 25.55
N LYS A 301 7.56 -23.74 24.97
CA LYS A 301 8.19 -22.52 25.51
C LYS A 301 7.59 -22.11 26.86
N MET A 302 6.27 -22.22 26.99
CA MET A 302 5.58 -21.95 28.26
C MET A 302 6.01 -22.96 29.34
N LEU A 303 6.03 -24.25 29.04
CA LEU A 303 6.45 -25.29 29.98
C LEU A 303 7.91 -25.09 30.42
N LYS A 304 8.83 -24.79 29.49
CA LYS A 304 10.23 -24.46 29.82
C LYS A 304 10.35 -23.26 30.75
N SER A 305 9.50 -22.24 30.60
CA SER A 305 9.51 -21.06 31.49
C SER A 305 9.04 -21.38 32.93
N LEU A 306 8.32 -22.50 33.10
CA LEU A 306 7.87 -23.00 34.40
C LEU A 306 8.84 -24.02 35.03
N GLY A 307 10.02 -24.24 34.44
CA GLY A 307 11.04 -25.15 34.98
C GLY A 307 10.72 -26.64 34.76
N LYS A 308 9.87 -26.94 33.77
CA LYS A 308 9.58 -28.34 33.32
C LYS A 308 10.22 -28.61 31.98
#